data_d4aa23e5fb3d8bbd73d0eddf7f75562b
#
_entry.id   d4aa23e5fb3d8bbd73d0eddf7f75562b
#
_cell.length_a   1.000
_cell.length_b   1.000
_cell.length_c   1.000
_cell.angle_alpha   90.00
_cell.angle_beta   90.00
_cell.angle_gamma   90.00
#
_symmetry.space_group_name_H-M   'P 1'
#
loop_
_entity.id
_entity.type
_entity.pdbx_description
1 polymer ?
#
loop_
_entity_poly.entity_id
_entity_poly.type
_entity_poly.pdbx_seq_one_letter_code
_entity_poly.pdbx_strand_id
1 'polypeptide(L)'
;MHGGLRSAAAGRREAVEILKLRELTMYDVIIVGAGPGGIFSAYELKKNNRNLSVAVFEAGHPLEKRKCPIDGGKIKSCTNCPTCAIMSGFGGAGAFSDGKYNITNDFGGSLYEYAGKEKAIQLMQYVDQINMQHGGIGTHLYSTAGSKFKKLCMQNQLTLLEASVRHLGTDGNYVVLGNLYRELCEKGVEFFFDTPVTEVRTLENGGFEVFYKGGSARGKKCILSVGRSGSKWMEKVCDDLNIKTKSNRVDLGVRVELPAVIFSHLTDELYESKIVYRTKKFEDEVRTFCMNPNGWVVNENTNGIVTVNGHSYDDPALSSKNTNFALLVSKHFSDPFHDSNGYGESIARLSNMLGGGVIVQRFGDLERGRRSTVRRIEESTVRPTLAATPGDLSLVLPKRILDGIIEMIYALDRIAPGTANDDTLLYGVEVKFYNMEVQLDDKLCTRCPGLYVIGDGSGVTHSLSHASASGVYVARSILEEG
;
A
#
# COMPACT_ATOMS: atom_id res chain seq x y z
N MET A 1 7.40 13.78 55.63
CA MET A 1 7.44 13.80 54.16
C MET A 1 8.75 13.22 53.61
N HIS A 2 9.17 11.99 53.95
CA HIS A 2 10.42 11.40 53.47
C HIS A 2 10.25 10.00 52.80
N GLY A 3 9.03 9.52 52.63
CA GLY A 3 8.79 8.19 52.06
C GLY A 3 8.63 8.11 50.53
N GLY A 4 8.25 9.21 49.87
CA GLY A 4 7.90 9.20 48.44
C GLY A 4 9.07 9.28 47.44
N LEU A 5 10.21 9.83 47.88
CA LEU A 5 11.39 10.00 47.03
C LEU A 5 12.26 8.73 46.87
N ARG A 6 12.19 7.81 47.83
CA ARG A 6 12.94 6.53 47.78
C ARG A 6 12.28 5.51 46.82
N SER A 7 10.95 5.51 46.72
CA SER A 7 10.20 4.60 45.82
C SER A 7 10.39 4.94 44.34
N ALA A 8 10.41 6.23 43.99
CA ALA A 8 10.62 6.68 42.60
C ALA A 8 12.06 6.44 42.11
N ALA A 9 13.07 6.51 43.02
CA ALA A 9 14.44 6.24 42.67
C ALA A 9 14.75 4.74 42.53
N ALA A 10 14.06 3.88 43.30
CA ALA A 10 14.17 2.43 43.19
C ALA A 10 13.53 1.95 41.86
N GLY A 11 12.36 2.42 41.52
CA GLY A 11 11.70 2.09 40.23
C GLY A 11 12.48 2.58 39.01
N ARG A 12 13.19 3.72 39.09
CA ARG A 12 14.06 4.18 38.00
C ARG A 12 15.34 3.33 37.88
N ARG A 13 15.90 2.87 38.99
CA ARG A 13 17.08 1.97 38.98
C ARG A 13 16.70 0.59 38.41
N GLU A 14 15.58 0.05 38.82
CA GLU A 14 15.06 -1.23 38.34
C GLU A 14 14.73 -1.17 36.85
N ALA A 15 14.11 -0.07 36.36
CA ALA A 15 13.86 0.16 34.93
C ALA A 15 15.18 0.31 34.14
N VAL A 16 16.21 0.97 34.70
CA VAL A 16 17.51 1.12 34.04
C VAL A 16 18.28 -0.21 34.05
N GLU A 17 18.13 -1.02 35.06
CA GLU A 17 18.78 -2.33 35.18
C GLU A 17 18.10 -3.36 34.28
N ILE A 18 16.77 -3.32 34.13
CA ILE A 18 15.99 -4.09 33.16
C ILE A 18 16.35 -3.66 31.73
N LEU A 19 16.55 -2.37 31.48
CA LEU A 19 16.99 -1.86 30.17
C LEU A 19 18.42 -2.33 29.85
N LYS A 20 19.35 -2.30 30.82
CA LYS A 20 20.73 -2.79 30.66
C LYS A 20 20.82 -4.30 30.50
N LEU A 21 19.99 -5.08 31.18
CA LEU A 21 19.87 -6.53 30.97
C LEU A 21 19.29 -6.86 29.57
N ARG A 22 18.38 -6.04 29.05
CA ARG A 22 17.84 -6.17 27.67
C ARG A 22 18.89 -5.83 26.61
N GLU A 23 19.83 -4.92 26.85
CA GLU A 23 20.96 -4.63 25.94
C GLU A 23 21.91 -5.83 25.75
N LEU A 24 21.85 -6.84 26.62
CA LEU A 24 22.66 -8.08 26.54
C LEU A 24 21.92 -9.25 25.93
N THR A 25 20.61 -9.14 25.75
CA THR A 25 19.76 -10.25 25.22
C THR A 25 19.80 -10.24 23.71
N MET A 26 20.31 -11.31 23.10
CA MET A 26 20.30 -11.50 21.66
C MET A 26 19.02 -12.24 21.25
N TYR A 27 18.12 -11.55 20.55
CA TYR A 27 16.93 -12.16 19.97
C TYR A 27 17.28 -13.16 18.85
N ASP A 28 16.47 -14.18 18.67
CA ASP A 28 16.64 -15.04 17.50
C ASP A 28 16.27 -14.28 16.23
N VAL A 29 15.16 -13.50 16.26
CA VAL A 29 14.73 -12.68 15.13
C VAL A 29 14.27 -11.29 15.60
N ILE A 30 14.82 -10.26 14.98
CA ILE A 30 14.31 -8.89 15.07
C ILE A 30 13.51 -8.58 13.79
N ILE A 31 12.34 -7.96 13.96
CA ILE A 31 11.49 -7.49 12.88
C ILE A 31 11.34 -5.98 13.00
N VAL A 32 11.65 -5.23 11.94
CA VAL A 32 11.46 -3.79 11.88
C VAL A 32 10.23 -3.48 11.03
N GLY A 33 9.17 -3.00 11.67
CA GLY A 33 7.87 -2.71 11.10
C GLY A 33 6.81 -3.76 11.45
N ALA A 34 5.72 -3.30 12.05
CA ALA A 34 4.53 -4.09 12.39
C ALA A 34 3.40 -3.95 11.34
N GLY A 35 3.76 -3.79 10.07
CA GLY A 35 2.84 -3.93 8.95
C GLY A 35 2.53 -5.40 8.64
N PRO A 36 1.71 -5.68 7.60
CA PRO A 36 1.30 -7.05 7.26
C PRO A 36 2.47 -8.04 7.15
N GLY A 37 3.57 -7.64 6.48
CA GLY A 37 4.75 -8.49 6.37
C GLY A 37 5.35 -8.88 7.73
N GLY A 38 5.57 -7.90 8.60
CA GLY A 38 6.14 -8.15 9.95
C GLY A 38 5.22 -8.98 10.84
N ILE A 39 3.90 -8.71 10.82
CA ILE A 39 2.90 -9.47 11.58
C ILE A 39 2.89 -10.95 11.16
N PHE A 40 2.83 -11.22 9.86
CA PHE A 40 2.78 -12.58 9.35
C PHE A 40 4.12 -13.31 9.47
N SER A 41 5.26 -12.58 9.46
CA SER A 41 6.56 -13.16 9.82
C SER A 41 6.57 -13.63 11.28
N ALA A 42 6.18 -12.75 12.21
CA ALA A 42 6.11 -13.09 13.63
C ALA A 42 5.14 -14.25 13.89
N TYR A 43 3.97 -14.24 13.22
CA TYR A 43 2.97 -15.30 13.33
C TYR A 43 3.54 -16.67 12.92
N GLU A 44 4.13 -16.75 11.73
CA GLU A 44 4.64 -18.01 11.19
C GLU A 44 5.83 -18.53 11.99
N LEU A 45 6.75 -17.66 12.45
CA LEU A 45 7.85 -18.02 13.34
C LEU A 45 7.32 -18.65 14.63
N LYS A 46 6.41 -17.97 15.33
CA LYS A 46 5.89 -18.43 16.63
C LYS A 46 4.92 -19.58 16.54
N LYS A 47 4.25 -19.77 15.40
CA LYS A 47 3.40 -20.93 15.13
C LYS A 47 4.21 -22.20 15.05
N ASN A 48 5.36 -22.18 14.37
CA ASN A 48 6.19 -23.34 14.10
C ASN A 48 7.29 -23.56 15.16
N ASN A 49 7.75 -22.51 15.81
CA ASN A 49 8.71 -22.63 16.94
C ASN A 49 8.41 -21.61 18.04
N ARG A 50 7.72 -22.06 19.08
CA ARG A 50 7.33 -21.23 20.22
C ARG A 50 8.50 -20.71 21.06
N ASN A 51 9.65 -21.38 21.00
CA ASN A 51 10.83 -21.04 21.80
C ASN A 51 11.66 -19.89 21.23
N LEU A 52 11.44 -19.54 19.94
CA LEU A 52 12.13 -18.41 19.32
C LEU A 52 11.82 -17.11 20.08
N SER A 53 12.85 -16.35 20.41
CA SER A 53 12.72 -14.98 20.91
C SER A 53 12.55 -14.04 19.70
N VAL A 54 11.38 -13.38 19.62
CA VAL A 54 11.03 -12.48 18.50
C VAL A 54 10.68 -11.11 19.05
N ALA A 55 11.38 -10.09 18.55
CA ALA A 55 11.12 -8.69 18.86
C ALA A 55 10.64 -7.94 17.60
N VAL A 56 9.59 -7.13 17.74
CA VAL A 56 9.04 -6.30 16.66
C VAL A 56 9.14 -4.83 17.04
N PHE A 57 9.88 -4.04 16.27
CA PHE A 57 10.04 -2.61 16.44
C PHE A 57 9.13 -1.86 15.46
N GLU A 58 8.26 -1.01 15.97
CA GLU A 58 7.30 -0.25 15.18
C GLU A 58 7.38 1.24 15.51
N ALA A 59 7.46 2.06 14.48
CA ALA A 59 7.58 3.51 14.61
C ALA A 59 6.32 4.19 15.14
N GLY A 60 5.16 3.58 14.92
CA GLY A 60 3.87 4.13 15.32
C GLY A 60 3.24 3.38 16.50
N HIS A 61 1.98 3.72 16.76
CA HIS A 61 1.24 3.27 17.94
C HIS A 61 0.68 1.84 17.82
N PRO A 62 0.38 1.17 18.96
CA PRO A 62 -0.43 -0.03 18.97
C PRO A 62 -1.83 0.27 18.38
N LEU A 63 -2.52 -0.76 17.89
CA LEU A 63 -3.73 -0.64 17.07
C LEU A 63 -4.80 0.26 17.71
N GLU A 64 -5.09 0.06 18.98
CA GLU A 64 -6.13 0.79 19.73
C GLU A 64 -5.79 2.27 19.99
N LYS A 65 -4.53 2.66 19.90
CA LYS A 65 -4.06 4.04 20.07
C LYS A 65 -3.90 4.81 18.77
N ARG A 66 -4.08 4.14 17.63
CA ARG A 66 -3.99 4.76 16.31
C ARG A 66 -5.24 5.59 16.03
N LYS A 67 -5.13 6.91 16.19
CA LYS A 67 -6.22 7.87 15.95
C LYS A 67 -5.70 9.04 15.13
N CYS A 68 -6.35 9.31 14.00
CA CYS A 68 -6.06 10.50 13.21
C CYS A 68 -6.73 11.72 13.86
N PRO A 69 -6.05 12.87 14.01
CA PRO A 69 -6.68 14.09 14.54
C PRO A 69 -7.88 14.59 13.71
N ILE A 70 -7.98 14.21 12.43
CA ILE A 70 -9.11 14.55 11.55
C ILE A 70 -10.35 13.73 11.91
N ASP A 71 -10.16 12.49 12.43
CA ASP A 71 -11.27 11.64 12.83
C ASP A 71 -12.03 12.28 13.99
N GLY A 72 -13.30 12.61 13.77
CA GLY A 72 -14.12 13.31 14.75
C GLY A 72 -14.48 14.74 14.38
N GLY A 73 -14.11 15.22 13.19
CA GLY A 73 -14.64 16.44 12.56
C GLY A 73 -14.19 17.78 13.16
N LYS A 74 -13.32 17.78 14.17
CA LYS A 74 -12.82 19.03 14.79
C LYS A 74 -11.73 19.69 13.95
N ILE A 75 -10.92 18.90 13.26
CA ILE A 75 -9.81 19.33 12.39
C ILE A 75 -10.17 18.96 10.95
N LYS A 76 -10.20 19.96 10.06
CA LYS A 76 -10.65 19.81 8.67
C LYS A 76 -9.54 19.46 7.68
N SER A 77 -8.27 19.54 8.09
CA SER A 77 -7.11 19.32 7.22
C SER A 77 -6.01 18.58 7.94
N CYS A 78 -5.15 17.88 7.17
CA CYS A 78 -4.03 17.12 7.71
C CYS A 78 -3.07 18.03 8.50
N THR A 79 -2.67 17.57 9.70
CA THR A 79 -1.77 18.31 10.60
C THR A 79 -0.30 17.92 10.39
N ASN A 80 0.02 17.05 9.42
CA ASN A 80 1.36 16.56 9.14
C ASN A 80 2.08 16.04 10.39
N CYS A 81 1.43 15.11 11.12
CA CYS A 81 1.99 14.50 12.31
C CYS A 81 3.38 13.89 12.05
N PRO A 82 4.34 14.01 12.97
CA PRO A 82 5.68 13.40 12.82
C PRO A 82 5.64 11.89 12.55
N THR A 83 4.68 11.20 13.16
CA THR A 83 4.35 9.81 12.85
C THR A 83 2.85 9.77 12.53
N CYS A 84 2.53 9.44 11.28
CA CYS A 84 1.14 9.44 10.81
C CYS A 84 0.40 8.21 11.33
N ALA A 85 -0.64 8.41 12.16
CA ALA A 85 -1.42 7.33 12.74
C ALA A 85 -2.16 6.47 11.69
N ILE A 86 -2.40 6.98 10.48
CA ILE A 86 -3.00 6.22 9.37
C ILE A 86 -1.96 5.33 8.69
N MET A 87 -0.72 5.82 8.54
CA MET A 87 0.32 5.12 7.76
C MET A 87 1.20 4.20 8.62
N SER A 88 1.41 4.53 9.90
CA SER A 88 2.35 3.86 10.82
C SER A 88 1.64 3.36 12.06
N GLY A 89 2.13 2.25 12.61
CA GLY A 89 1.58 1.54 13.75
C GLY A 89 1.22 0.10 13.41
N PHE A 90 0.68 -0.64 14.38
CA PHE A 90 0.31 -2.03 14.18
C PHE A 90 -0.69 -2.21 13.02
N GLY A 91 -0.39 -3.09 12.09
CA GLY A 91 -1.14 -3.28 10.83
C GLY A 91 -0.68 -2.37 9.69
N GLY A 92 0.25 -1.41 9.94
CA GLY A 92 0.74 -0.47 8.93
C GLY A 92 -0.38 0.35 8.30
N ALA A 93 -0.21 0.84 7.07
CA ALA A 93 -1.25 1.52 6.31
C ALA A 93 -2.47 0.61 6.04
N GLY A 94 -2.27 -0.70 6.08
CA GLY A 94 -3.31 -1.69 5.87
C GLY A 94 -4.43 -1.66 6.92
N ALA A 95 -4.14 -1.26 8.16
CA ALA A 95 -5.11 -1.28 9.25
C ALA A 95 -6.33 -0.36 9.03
N PHE A 96 -6.15 0.72 8.26
CA PHE A 96 -7.22 1.67 7.92
C PHE A 96 -7.63 1.60 6.45
N SER A 97 -7.19 0.55 5.74
CA SER A 97 -7.67 0.27 4.39
C SER A 97 -9.02 -0.47 4.46
N ASP A 98 -9.64 -0.65 3.31
CA ASP A 98 -10.84 -1.47 3.14
C ASP A 98 -10.58 -2.99 3.27
N GLY A 99 -9.38 -3.39 3.65
CA GLY A 99 -9.06 -4.79 3.91
C GLY A 99 -9.16 -5.70 2.68
N LYS A 100 -8.76 -5.21 1.50
CA LYS A 100 -8.73 -6.03 0.28
C LYS A 100 -7.47 -6.90 0.22
N TYR A 101 -7.67 -8.20 0.35
CA TYR A 101 -6.62 -9.19 0.17
C TYR A 101 -6.74 -9.81 -1.23
N ASN A 102 -5.83 -9.44 -2.12
CA ASN A 102 -5.80 -9.91 -3.50
C ASN A 102 -4.95 -11.18 -3.62
N ILE A 103 -5.53 -12.27 -4.05
CA ILE A 103 -4.85 -13.56 -4.29
C ILE A 103 -4.60 -13.67 -5.79
N THR A 104 -3.42 -13.23 -6.23
CA THR A 104 -3.05 -13.17 -7.64
C THR A 104 -1.55 -12.92 -7.80
N ASN A 105 -0.99 -13.34 -8.95
CA ASN A 105 0.35 -12.95 -9.38
C ASN A 105 0.35 -11.81 -10.41
N ASP A 106 -0.83 -11.36 -10.87
CA ASP A 106 -0.93 -10.39 -11.96
C ASP A 106 -0.71 -8.95 -11.49
N PHE A 107 -0.86 -8.70 -10.17
CA PHE A 107 -0.64 -7.39 -9.57
C PHE A 107 -0.44 -7.49 -8.05
N GLY A 108 0.07 -6.41 -7.46
CA GLY A 108 0.28 -6.31 -6.01
C GLY A 108 1.66 -6.72 -5.52
N GLY A 109 2.53 -7.13 -6.43
CA GLY A 109 3.93 -7.48 -6.16
C GLY A 109 4.48 -8.54 -7.09
N SER A 110 5.77 -8.79 -6.98
CA SER A 110 6.51 -9.78 -7.77
C SER A 110 7.07 -10.93 -6.91
N LEU A 111 6.40 -11.27 -5.80
CA LEU A 111 6.81 -12.39 -4.92
C LEU A 111 7.00 -13.71 -5.72
N TYR A 112 6.24 -13.89 -6.80
CA TYR A 112 6.34 -15.07 -7.67
C TYR A 112 7.69 -15.21 -8.39
N GLU A 113 8.46 -14.14 -8.55
CA GLU A 113 9.80 -14.19 -9.16
C GLU A 113 10.80 -14.87 -8.22
N TYR A 114 10.56 -14.79 -6.92
CA TYR A 114 11.40 -15.40 -5.86
C TYR A 114 10.89 -16.78 -5.43
N ALA A 115 9.60 -16.88 -5.16
CA ALA A 115 8.99 -18.12 -4.63
C ALA A 115 8.47 -19.08 -5.71
N GLY A 116 8.33 -18.61 -6.96
CA GLY A 116 7.58 -19.29 -8.02
C GLY A 116 6.08 -19.03 -7.96
N LYS A 117 5.41 -19.05 -9.12
CA LYS A 117 4.01 -18.64 -9.27
C LYS A 117 3.03 -19.43 -8.40
N GLU A 118 3.18 -20.74 -8.37
CA GLU A 118 2.29 -21.63 -7.62
C GLU A 118 2.43 -21.40 -6.10
N LYS A 119 3.68 -21.40 -5.61
CA LYS A 119 3.97 -21.19 -4.19
C LYS A 119 3.52 -19.81 -3.71
N ALA A 120 3.68 -18.76 -4.53
CA ALA A 120 3.20 -17.42 -4.19
C ALA A 120 1.67 -17.39 -3.99
N ILE A 121 0.90 -18.04 -4.88
CA ILE A 121 -0.56 -18.18 -4.71
C ILE A 121 -0.91 -18.97 -3.45
N GLN A 122 -0.25 -20.10 -3.21
CA GLN A 122 -0.46 -20.92 -2.01
C GLN A 122 -0.20 -20.14 -0.72
N LEU A 123 0.85 -19.31 -0.70
CA LEU A 123 1.16 -18.43 0.44
C LEU A 123 0.07 -17.38 0.67
N MET A 124 -0.45 -16.75 -0.38
CA MET A 124 -1.54 -15.79 -0.27
C MET A 124 -2.85 -16.47 0.19
N GLN A 125 -3.15 -17.67 -0.29
CA GLN A 125 -4.28 -18.47 0.18
C GLN A 125 -4.13 -18.87 1.66
N TYR A 126 -2.92 -19.19 2.09
CA TYR A 126 -2.62 -19.47 3.49
C TYR A 126 -2.83 -18.24 4.37
N VAL A 127 -2.43 -17.06 3.92
CA VAL A 127 -2.71 -15.78 4.58
C VAL A 127 -4.23 -15.56 4.71
N ASP A 128 -5.00 -15.82 3.64
CA ASP A 128 -6.47 -15.72 3.67
C ASP A 128 -7.07 -16.64 4.73
N GLN A 129 -6.60 -17.90 4.83
CA GLN A 129 -7.03 -18.84 5.86
C GLN A 129 -6.76 -18.33 7.28
N ILE A 130 -5.59 -17.72 7.51
CA ILE A 130 -5.26 -17.11 8.81
C ILE A 130 -6.23 -15.96 9.11
N ASN A 131 -6.51 -15.08 8.14
CA ASN A 131 -7.45 -13.99 8.31
C ASN A 131 -8.86 -14.52 8.66
N MET A 132 -9.30 -15.59 8.01
CA MET A 132 -10.59 -16.23 8.32
C MET A 132 -10.63 -16.76 9.76
N GLN A 133 -9.57 -17.41 10.23
CA GLN A 133 -9.46 -17.92 11.61
C GLN A 133 -9.46 -16.81 12.66
N HIS A 134 -9.06 -15.59 12.28
CA HIS A 134 -8.95 -14.44 13.18
C HIS A 134 -10.13 -13.45 13.11
N GLY A 135 -11.23 -13.82 12.50
CA GLY A 135 -12.45 -13.01 12.49
C GLY A 135 -12.94 -12.60 11.11
N GLY A 136 -12.27 -13.03 10.03
CA GLY A 136 -12.73 -12.80 8.66
C GLY A 136 -13.86 -13.73 8.20
N ILE A 137 -14.35 -14.63 9.05
CA ILE A 137 -15.43 -15.59 8.72
C ILE A 137 -16.68 -14.83 8.28
N GLY A 138 -17.28 -15.29 7.17
CA GLY A 138 -18.52 -14.72 6.62
C GLY A 138 -18.29 -13.66 5.53
N THR A 139 -17.05 -13.23 5.31
CA THR A 139 -16.74 -12.31 4.21
C THR A 139 -16.73 -13.03 2.86
N HIS A 140 -17.18 -12.33 1.82
CA HIS A 140 -17.24 -12.89 0.47
C HIS A 140 -15.87 -12.90 -0.21
N LEU A 141 -15.57 -13.98 -0.93
CA LEU A 141 -14.41 -14.05 -1.84
C LEU A 141 -14.89 -13.85 -3.27
N TYR A 142 -14.62 -12.69 -3.83
CA TYR A 142 -14.88 -12.40 -5.23
C TYR A 142 -13.80 -13.06 -6.10
N SER A 143 -14.16 -13.50 -7.32
CA SER A 143 -13.20 -14.10 -8.23
C SER A 143 -13.51 -13.75 -9.67
N THR A 144 -12.48 -13.45 -10.43
CA THR A 144 -12.58 -13.26 -11.89
C THR A 144 -12.50 -14.60 -12.66
N ALA A 145 -12.22 -15.72 -11.96
CA ALA A 145 -12.15 -17.04 -12.57
C ALA A 145 -13.52 -17.44 -13.12
N GLY A 146 -13.55 -17.79 -14.42
CA GLY A 146 -14.79 -18.18 -15.10
C GLY A 146 -15.76 -17.04 -15.43
N SER A 147 -15.41 -15.78 -15.13
CA SER A 147 -16.27 -14.63 -15.43
C SER A 147 -16.49 -14.48 -16.95
N LYS A 148 -17.75 -14.22 -17.34
CA LYS A 148 -18.13 -13.86 -18.71
C LYS A 148 -17.41 -12.61 -19.23
N PHE A 149 -17.01 -11.72 -18.33
CA PHE A 149 -16.30 -10.48 -18.66
C PHE A 149 -14.90 -10.72 -19.18
N LYS A 150 -14.26 -11.85 -18.85
CA LYS A 150 -12.97 -12.22 -19.46
C LYS A 150 -13.08 -12.32 -20.98
N LYS A 151 -14.12 -13.03 -21.47
CA LYS A 151 -14.40 -13.15 -22.91
C LYS A 151 -14.75 -11.80 -23.53
N LEU A 152 -15.59 -11.02 -22.88
CA LEU A 152 -15.98 -9.68 -23.34
C LEU A 152 -14.76 -8.75 -23.47
N CYS A 153 -13.86 -8.74 -22.49
CA CYS A 153 -12.61 -7.97 -22.54
C CYS A 153 -11.74 -8.43 -23.71
N MET A 154 -11.49 -9.73 -23.86
CA MET A 154 -10.67 -10.27 -24.95
C MET A 154 -11.23 -9.90 -26.35
N GLN A 155 -12.55 -9.96 -26.54
CA GLN A 155 -13.19 -9.57 -27.80
C GLN A 155 -12.98 -8.08 -28.15
N ASN A 156 -12.68 -7.26 -27.12
CA ASN A 156 -12.47 -5.81 -27.26
C ASN A 156 -11.00 -5.39 -27.09
N GLN A 157 -10.04 -6.32 -27.22
CA GLN A 157 -8.60 -6.06 -27.07
C GLN A 157 -8.22 -5.55 -25.67
N LEU A 158 -9.02 -5.93 -24.69
CA LEU A 158 -8.77 -5.69 -23.28
C LEU A 158 -8.38 -6.99 -22.57
N THR A 159 -7.60 -6.90 -21.52
CA THR A 159 -7.25 -8.05 -20.67
C THR A 159 -7.82 -7.83 -19.28
N LEU A 160 -8.75 -8.69 -18.85
CA LEU A 160 -9.17 -8.74 -17.45
C LEU A 160 -8.15 -9.56 -16.68
N LEU A 161 -7.47 -8.95 -15.70
CA LEU A 161 -6.50 -9.64 -14.85
C LEU A 161 -7.21 -10.65 -13.93
N GLU A 162 -6.57 -11.80 -13.74
CA GLU A 162 -7.12 -12.85 -12.90
C GLU A 162 -6.76 -12.61 -11.43
N ALA A 163 -7.78 -12.58 -10.58
CA ALA A 163 -7.62 -12.46 -9.16
C ALA A 163 -8.79 -13.08 -8.40
N SER A 164 -8.51 -13.56 -7.19
CA SER A 164 -9.53 -13.71 -6.16
C SER A 164 -9.30 -12.62 -5.12
N VAL A 165 -10.36 -11.97 -4.68
CA VAL A 165 -10.28 -10.81 -3.78
C VAL A 165 -11.15 -11.07 -2.55
N ARG A 166 -10.51 -11.13 -1.38
CA ARG A 166 -11.21 -11.11 -0.09
C ARG A 166 -11.37 -9.67 0.35
N HIS A 167 -12.60 -9.23 0.52
CA HIS A 167 -12.90 -7.92 1.07
C HIS A 167 -13.36 -8.09 2.52
N LEU A 168 -12.52 -7.65 3.47
CA LEU A 168 -12.83 -7.73 4.90
C LEU A 168 -13.64 -6.52 5.38
N GLY A 169 -13.61 -5.41 4.64
CA GLY A 169 -14.02 -4.10 5.14
C GLY A 169 -13.04 -3.55 6.18
N THR A 170 -13.13 -2.26 6.46
CA THR A 170 -12.26 -1.61 7.46
C THR A 170 -12.47 -2.20 8.86
N ASP A 171 -13.73 -2.42 9.26
CA ASP A 171 -14.07 -2.94 10.58
C ASP A 171 -13.65 -4.40 10.75
N GLY A 172 -13.92 -5.26 9.75
CA GLY A 172 -13.51 -6.66 9.79
C GLY A 172 -11.97 -6.81 9.80
N ASN A 173 -11.28 -5.99 9.03
CA ASN A 173 -9.82 -5.97 9.03
C ASN A 173 -9.24 -5.54 10.40
N TYR A 174 -9.87 -4.56 11.06
CA TYR A 174 -9.50 -4.16 12.42
C TYR A 174 -9.65 -5.31 13.43
N VAL A 175 -10.74 -6.07 13.35
CA VAL A 175 -10.98 -7.25 14.21
C VAL A 175 -9.91 -8.31 13.97
N VAL A 176 -9.61 -8.64 12.70
CA VAL A 176 -8.58 -9.62 12.34
C VAL A 176 -7.21 -9.22 12.91
N LEU A 177 -6.82 -7.98 12.72
CA LEU A 177 -5.55 -7.46 13.22
C LEU A 177 -5.49 -7.47 14.75
N GLY A 178 -6.56 -7.11 15.43
CA GLY A 178 -6.65 -7.14 16.89
C GLY A 178 -6.52 -8.57 17.47
N ASN A 179 -7.11 -9.55 16.77
CA ASN A 179 -6.99 -10.96 17.16
C ASN A 179 -5.57 -11.50 16.94
N LEU A 180 -4.97 -11.19 15.81
CA LEU A 180 -3.56 -11.52 15.53
C LEU A 180 -2.62 -10.90 16.58
N TYR A 181 -2.83 -9.65 16.93
CA TYR A 181 -2.02 -8.97 17.96
C TYR A 181 -2.07 -9.69 19.30
N ARG A 182 -3.27 -10.03 19.77
CA ARG A 182 -3.46 -10.77 21.04
C ARG A 182 -2.77 -12.13 21.02
N GLU A 183 -2.96 -12.90 19.96
CA GLU A 183 -2.32 -14.21 19.81
C GLU A 183 -0.79 -14.10 19.80
N LEU A 184 -0.21 -13.10 19.11
CA LEU A 184 1.22 -12.90 19.06
C LEU A 184 1.79 -12.53 20.44
N CYS A 185 1.11 -11.67 21.20
CA CYS A 185 1.49 -11.34 22.59
C CYS A 185 1.43 -12.58 23.49
N GLU A 186 0.37 -13.39 23.40
CA GLU A 186 0.23 -14.64 24.16
C GLU A 186 1.32 -15.67 23.81
N LYS A 187 1.81 -15.65 22.57
CA LYS A 187 2.93 -16.47 22.11
C LYS A 187 4.30 -15.89 22.48
N GLY A 188 4.35 -14.76 23.17
CA GLY A 188 5.58 -14.15 23.66
C GLY A 188 6.37 -13.40 22.59
N VAL A 189 5.70 -12.79 21.61
CA VAL A 189 6.31 -11.78 20.74
C VAL A 189 6.40 -10.46 21.52
N GLU A 190 7.58 -9.86 21.55
CA GLU A 190 7.78 -8.56 22.18
C GLU A 190 7.59 -7.44 21.18
N PHE A 191 6.62 -6.54 21.44
CA PHE A 191 6.36 -5.37 20.58
C PHE A 191 6.88 -4.09 21.23
N PHE A 192 7.68 -3.35 20.47
CA PHE A 192 8.20 -2.03 20.83
C PHE A 192 7.56 -0.99 19.93
N PHE A 193 6.46 -0.40 20.40
CA PHE A 193 5.74 0.68 19.71
C PHE A 193 6.38 2.03 20.01
N ASP A 194 6.08 3.02 19.16
CA ASP A 194 6.66 4.37 19.26
C ASP A 194 8.19 4.35 19.28
N THR A 195 8.77 3.32 18.64
CA THR A 195 10.19 3.01 18.67
C THR A 195 10.74 2.91 17.23
N PRO A 196 10.87 4.05 16.54
CA PRO A 196 11.45 4.07 15.20
C PRO A 196 12.90 3.64 15.24
N VAL A 197 13.23 2.60 14.48
CA VAL A 197 14.61 2.19 14.24
C VAL A 197 15.28 3.22 13.35
N THR A 198 16.44 3.71 13.78
CA THR A 198 17.19 4.77 13.08
C THR A 198 18.34 4.22 12.25
N GLU A 199 18.90 3.07 12.66
CA GLU A 199 20.07 2.47 12.03
C GLU A 199 20.06 0.94 12.23
N VAL A 200 20.66 0.23 11.28
CA VAL A 200 20.91 -1.22 11.33
C VAL A 200 22.38 -1.46 11.05
N ARG A 201 23.06 -2.22 11.89
CA ARG A 201 24.46 -2.61 11.70
C ARG A 201 24.60 -4.12 11.73
N THR A 202 25.57 -4.63 10.98
CA THR A 202 26.04 -6.01 11.11
C THR A 202 27.01 -6.13 12.29
N LEU A 203 26.93 -7.25 13.01
CA LEU A 203 27.88 -7.56 14.11
C LEU A 203 29.06 -8.40 13.59
N GLU A 204 30.24 -8.17 14.12
CA GLU A 204 31.48 -8.91 13.73
C GLU A 204 31.33 -10.43 13.90
N ASN A 205 30.63 -10.86 14.93
CA ASN A 205 30.41 -12.28 15.26
C ASN A 205 29.14 -12.86 14.59
N GLY A 206 28.58 -12.15 13.60
CA GLY A 206 27.32 -12.48 12.96
C GLY A 206 26.09 -11.95 13.68
N GLY A 207 25.02 -11.71 12.91
CA GLY A 207 23.79 -11.07 13.39
C GLY A 207 23.76 -9.56 13.20
N PHE A 208 22.80 -8.91 13.83
CA PHE A 208 22.46 -7.50 13.58
C PHE A 208 22.21 -6.75 14.89
N GLU A 209 22.53 -5.47 14.88
CA GLU A 209 22.15 -4.52 15.92
C GLU A 209 21.29 -3.42 15.31
N VAL A 210 20.09 -3.23 15.89
CA VAL A 210 19.17 -2.16 15.48
C VAL A 210 19.21 -1.06 16.54
N PHE A 211 19.34 0.18 16.10
CA PHE A 211 19.41 1.36 16.97
C PHE A 211 18.11 2.13 16.95
N TYR A 212 17.68 2.61 18.10
CA TYR A 212 16.49 3.44 18.27
C TYR A 212 16.73 4.50 19.35
N LYS A 213 15.85 5.46 19.49
CA LYS A 213 15.99 6.50 20.52
C LYS A 213 16.00 5.88 21.91
N GLY A 214 17.14 5.92 22.57
CA GLY A 214 17.32 5.46 23.95
C GLY A 214 17.95 4.08 24.10
N GLY A 215 18.35 3.40 23.00
CA GLY A 215 19.05 2.13 23.10
C GLY A 215 19.27 1.41 21.77
N SER A 216 19.68 0.16 21.89
CA SER A 216 19.81 -0.77 20.77
C SER A 216 19.31 -2.16 21.17
N ALA A 217 19.08 -3.02 20.18
CA ALA A 217 18.76 -4.42 20.39
C ALA A 217 19.51 -5.28 19.36
N ARG A 218 19.89 -6.50 19.78
CA ARG A 218 20.67 -7.43 18.96
C ARG A 218 19.84 -8.65 18.58
N GLY A 219 20.01 -9.11 17.35
CA GLY A 219 19.36 -10.31 16.85
C GLY A 219 20.23 -11.12 15.93
N LYS A 220 20.03 -12.45 15.91
CA LYS A 220 20.74 -13.35 14.99
C LYS A 220 20.31 -13.12 13.54
N LYS A 221 19.01 -12.90 13.33
CA LYS A 221 18.39 -12.59 12.05
C LYS A 221 17.62 -11.28 12.17
N CYS A 222 17.51 -10.54 11.06
CA CYS A 222 16.77 -9.29 11.01
C CYS A 222 15.84 -9.27 9.76
N ILE A 223 14.57 -8.92 9.95
CA ILE A 223 13.59 -8.74 8.89
C ILE A 223 13.18 -7.28 8.83
N LEU A 224 13.48 -6.61 7.72
CA LEU A 224 13.05 -5.24 7.47
C LEU A 224 11.73 -5.30 6.69
N SER A 225 10.64 -4.91 7.37
CA SER A 225 9.26 -4.94 6.85
C SER A 225 8.60 -3.58 6.92
N VAL A 226 9.32 -2.55 6.44
CA VAL A 226 8.80 -1.18 6.46
C VAL A 226 7.87 -0.91 5.28
N GLY A 227 6.92 0.00 5.49
CA GLY A 227 6.01 0.47 4.45
C GLY A 227 6.59 1.66 3.67
N ARG A 228 5.75 2.29 2.82
CA ARG A 228 6.12 3.47 2.02
C ARG A 228 6.65 4.63 2.83
N SER A 229 6.15 4.85 4.02
CA SER A 229 6.65 5.90 4.93
C SER A 229 8.10 5.68 5.37
N GLY A 230 8.60 4.44 5.29
CA GLY A 230 9.98 4.06 5.60
C GLY A 230 10.92 4.06 4.39
N SER A 231 10.47 4.50 3.20
CA SER A 231 11.26 4.44 1.96
C SER A 231 12.64 5.10 2.08
N LYS A 232 12.69 6.35 2.51
CA LYS A 232 13.96 7.09 2.68
C LYS A 232 14.87 6.47 3.73
N TRP A 233 14.31 5.89 4.77
CA TRP A 233 15.07 5.16 5.77
C TRP A 233 15.65 3.87 5.19
N MET A 234 14.86 3.15 4.37
CA MET A 234 15.33 1.94 3.70
C MET A 234 16.46 2.24 2.70
N GLU A 235 16.35 3.34 1.94
CA GLU A 235 17.43 3.81 1.05
C GLU A 235 18.72 4.00 1.85
N LYS A 236 18.64 4.72 2.98
CA LYS A 236 19.80 4.91 3.86
C LYS A 236 20.37 3.60 4.38
N VAL A 237 19.54 2.65 4.81
CA VAL A 237 20.01 1.32 5.28
C VAL A 237 20.70 0.57 4.14
N CYS A 238 20.17 0.64 2.92
CA CYS A 238 20.80 0.02 1.76
C CYS A 238 22.17 0.64 1.46
N ASP A 239 22.28 1.97 1.52
CA ASP A 239 23.54 2.68 1.31
C ASP A 239 24.57 2.34 2.41
N ASP A 240 24.17 2.41 3.67
CA ASP A 240 25.03 2.12 4.83
C ASP A 240 25.58 0.68 4.81
N LEU A 241 24.80 -0.28 4.31
CA LEU A 241 25.17 -1.69 4.21
C LEU A 241 25.65 -2.10 2.80
N ASN A 242 25.81 -1.14 1.89
CA ASN A 242 26.18 -1.38 0.48
C ASN A 242 25.27 -2.39 -0.23
N ILE A 243 23.98 -2.41 0.09
CA ILE A 243 22.97 -3.23 -0.58
C ILE A 243 22.56 -2.53 -1.87
N LYS A 244 22.64 -3.23 -2.99
CA LYS A 244 22.26 -2.67 -4.29
C LYS A 244 20.75 -2.52 -4.39
N THR A 245 20.31 -1.44 -5.02
CA THR A 245 18.91 -1.16 -5.33
C THR A 245 18.76 -0.83 -6.81
N LYS A 246 17.54 -1.00 -7.33
CA LYS A 246 17.16 -0.57 -8.68
C LYS A 246 16.04 0.47 -8.58
N SER A 247 15.99 1.38 -9.54
CA SER A 247 14.82 2.23 -9.74
C SER A 247 13.60 1.36 -10.06
N ASN A 248 12.49 1.62 -9.39
CA ASN A 248 11.23 0.97 -9.69
C ASN A 248 10.42 1.83 -10.68
N ARG A 249 9.28 1.31 -11.13
CA ARG A 249 8.33 2.04 -11.96
C ARG A 249 7.65 3.17 -11.18
N VAL A 250 7.01 4.08 -11.92
CA VAL A 250 5.99 4.99 -11.43
C VAL A 250 4.75 4.85 -12.29
N ASP A 251 3.58 4.84 -11.68
CA ASP A 251 2.32 4.84 -12.41
C ASP A 251 1.70 6.23 -12.34
N LEU A 252 1.38 6.77 -13.51
CA LEU A 252 0.85 8.12 -13.67
C LEU A 252 -0.46 8.09 -14.44
N GLY A 253 -1.41 8.92 -14.03
CA GLY A 253 -2.65 9.02 -14.75
C GLY A 253 -3.69 9.93 -14.11
N VAL A 254 -4.94 9.54 -14.27
CA VAL A 254 -6.11 10.28 -13.81
C VAL A 254 -7.05 9.37 -13.04
N ARG A 255 -7.88 9.97 -12.21
CA ARG A 255 -9.07 9.32 -11.69
C ARG A 255 -10.27 9.68 -12.55
N VAL A 256 -10.96 8.67 -13.01
CA VAL A 256 -12.21 8.80 -13.76
C VAL A 256 -13.38 8.77 -12.78
N GLU A 257 -14.37 9.61 -12.99
CA GLU A 257 -15.64 9.58 -12.28
C GLU A 257 -16.80 9.66 -13.29
N LEU A 258 -17.76 8.75 -13.13
CA LEU A 258 -18.91 8.62 -14.03
C LEU A 258 -20.11 8.00 -13.27
N PRO A 259 -21.34 8.05 -13.81
CA PRO A 259 -22.50 7.45 -13.14
C PRO A 259 -22.30 5.96 -12.87
N ALA A 260 -22.62 5.52 -11.65
CA ALA A 260 -22.41 4.13 -11.22
C ALA A 260 -23.09 3.09 -12.13
N VAL A 261 -24.23 3.46 -12.72
CA VAL A 261 -25.00 2.59 -13.64
C VAL A 261 -24.19 2.13 -14.86
N ILE A 262 -23.17 2.89 -15.29
CA ILE A 262 -22.33 2.55 -16.45
C ILE A 262 -21.47 1.32 -16.15
N PHE A 263 -20.97 1.17 -14.93
CA PHE A 263 -20.12 0.06 -14.54
C PHE A 263 -20.82 -0.98 -13.65
N SER A 264 -22.07 -0.78 -13.25
CA SER A 264 -22.78 -1.66 -12.31
C SER A 264 -22.75 -3.13 -12.73
N HIS A 265 -22.93 -3.43 -14.05
CA HIS A 265 -22.90 -4.80 -14.58
C HIS A 265 -21.54 -5.51 -14.38
N LEU A 266 -20.44 -4.74 -14.25
CA LEU A 266 -19.10 -5.25 -13.93
C LEU A 266 -18.87 -5.30 -12.41
N THR A 267 -19.23 -4.21 -11.72
CA THR A 267 -18.92 -4.07 -10.28
C THR A 267 -19.80 -4.94 -9.39
N ASP A 268 -21.01 -5.24 -9.79
CA ASP A 268 -21.91 -6.14 -9.06
C ASP A 268 -21.40 -7.60 -9.05
N GLU A 269 -20.68 -8.02 -10.12
CA GLU A 269 -20.12 -9.37 -10.24
C GLU A 269 -18.68 -9.44 -9.72
N LEU A 270 -17.83 -8.46 -10.06
CA LEU A 270 -16.39 -8.52 -9.81
C LEU A 270 -15.93 -7.64 -8.65
N TYR A 271 -16.78 -6.75 -8.15
CA TYR A 271 -16.50 -5.70 -7.18
C TYR A 271 -15.42 -4.72 -7.67
N GLU A 272 -14.18 -5.19 -7.85
CA GLU A 272 -13.05 -4.43 -8.40
C GLU A 272 -12.46 -5.16 -9.61
N SER A 273 -12.66 -4.63 -10.81
CA SER A 273 -12.09 -5.18 -12.03
C SER A 273 -10.78 -4.46 -12.39
N LYS A 274 -9.72 -5.23 -12.58
CA LYS A 274 -8.45 -4.73 -13.11
C LYS A 274 -8.34 -5.10 -14.57
N ILE A 275 -8.54 -4.10 -15.43
CA ILE A 275 -8.57 -4.23 -16.87
C ILE A 275 -7.35 -3.52 -17.44
N VAL A 276 -6.63 -4.21 -18.31
CA VAL A 276 -5.43 -3.70 -18.99
C VAL A 276 -5.72 -3.53 -20.48
N TYR A 277 -5.25 -2.43 -21.03
CA TYR A 277 -5.26 -2.15 -22.45
C TYR A 277 -3.85 -1.81 -22.93
N ARG A 278 -3.40 -2.43 -24.01
CA ARG A 278 -2.15 -2.06 -24.68
C ARG A 278 -2.48 -1.05 -25.78
N THR A 279 -1.96 0.17 -25.64
CA THR A 279 -2.23 1.27 -26.54
C THR A 279 -1.69 0.98 -27.95
N LYS A 280 -2.46 1.36 -28.99
CA LYS A 280 -2.03 1.15 -30.36
C LYS A 280 -0.89 2.06 -30.79
N LYS A 281 -0.88 3.27 -30.25
CA LYS A 281 0.07 4.31 -30.65
C LYS A 281 1.47 4.11 -30.06
N PHE A 282 1.56 3.75 -28.79
CA PHE A 282 2.82 3.70 -28.04
C PHE A 282 3.15 2.32 -27.50
N GLU A 283 2.22 1.36 -27.62
CA GLU A 283 2.27 0.02 -27.04
C GLU A 283 2.47 0.03 -25.50
N ASP A 284 2.12 1.14 -24.86
CA ASP A 284 2.11 1.26 -23.41
C ASP A 284 0.91 0.53 -22.80
N GLU A 285 1.08 -0.02 -21.63
CA GLU A 285 -0.01 -0.59 -20.85
C GLU A 285 -0.70 0.49 -20.03
N VAL A 286 -2.01 0.62 -20.21
CA VAL A 286 -2.89 1.42 -19.39
C VAL A 286 -3.82 0.48 -18.65
N ARG A 287 -3.98 0.69 -17.34
CA ARG A 287 -4.80 -0.18 -16.51
C ARG A 287 -5.80 0.58 -15.65
N THR A 288 -6.95 -0.04 -15.40
CA THR A 288 -7.82 0.40 -14.31
C THR A 288 -7.19 0.06 -12.96
N PHE A 289 -7.38 0.92 -11.98
CA PHE A 289 -6.87 0.69 -10.63
C PHE A 289 -7.81 1.27 -9.59
N CYS A 290 -7.91 0.62 -8.41
CA CYS A 290 -8.68 1.08 -7.27
C CYS A 290 -10.08 1.56 -7.67
N MET A 291 -10.90 0.63 -8.21
CA MET A 291 -12.29 0.90 -8.57
C MET A 291 -13.15 0.95 -7.30
N ASN A 292 -13.96 1.99 -7.19
CA ASN A 292 -14.81 2.27 -6.06
C ASN A 292 -16.26 2.43 -6.56
N PRO A 293 -17.05 1.34 -6.56
CA PRO A 293 -18.48 1.41 -6.87
C PRO A 293 -19.20 2.30 -5.86
N ASN A 294 -20.06 3.18 -6.34
CA ASN A 294 -20.79 4.17 -5.52
C ASN A 294 -19.89 4.95 -4.56
N GLY A 295 -18.64 5.20 -4.99
CA GLY A 295 -17.60 5.79 -4.17
C GLY A 295 -17.39 7.28 -4.40
N TRP A 296 -16.49 7.84 -3.64
CA TRP A 296 -16.12 9.25 -3.63
C TRP A 296 -14.70 9.43 -4.17
N VAL A 297 -14.49 10.48 -4.94
CA VAL A 297 -13.15 10.96 -5.28
C VAL A 297 -12.63 11.78 -4.11
N VAL A 298 -11.38 11.55 -3.71
CA VAL A 298 -10.77 12.19 -2.54
C VAL A 298 -9.37 12.69 -2.84
N ASN A 299 -8.91 13.67 -2.07
CA ASN A 299 -7.53 14.14 -2.10
C ASN A 299 -6.65 13.24 -1.22
N GLU A 300 -5.44 12.97 -1.70
CA GLU A 300 -4.36 12.35 -0.92
C GLU A 300 -3.21 13.35 -0.82
N ASN A 301 -2.79 13.68 0.40
CA ASN A 301 -1.68 14.60 0.64
C ASN A 301 -0.49 13.83 1.20
N THR A 302 0.60 13.81 0.46
CA THR A 302 1.87 13.21 0.88
C THR A 302 2.96 14.27 0.86
N ASN A 303 3.44 14.66 2.03
CA ASN A 303 4.51 15.65 2.18
C ASN A 303 4.24 16.99 1.46
N GLY A 304 2.99 17.46 1.47
CA GLY A 304 2.57 18.72 0.82
C GLY A 304 2.30 18.59 -0.68
N ILE A 305 2.40 17.40 -1.25
CA ILE A 305 1.98 17.11 -2.63
C ILE A 305 0.59 16.50 -2.60
N VAL A 306 -0.36 17.17 -3.25
CA VAL A 306 -1.74 16.72 -3.33
C VAL A 306 -1.94 15.94 -4.62
N THR A 307 -2.37 14.68 -4.49
CA THR A 307 -2.79 13.80 -5.58
C THR A 307 -4.25 13.39 -5.38
N VAL A 308 -4.84 12.76 -6.38
CA VAL A 308 -6.20 12.25 -6.28
C VAL A 308 -6.20 10.76 -5.96
N ASN A 309 -7.22 10.33 -5.21
CA ASN A 309 -7.51 8.92 -4.94
C ASN A 309 -9.03 8.71 -4.90
N GLY A 310 -9.50 7.50 -4.59
CA GLY A 310 -10.91 7.16 -4.42
C GLY A 310 -11.15 6.37 -3.15
N HIS A 311 -12.38 6.46 -2.66
CA HIS A 311 -12.84 5.75 -1.48
C HIS A 311 -14.30 5.32 -1.65
N SER A 312 -14.67 4.18 -1.08
CA SER A 312 -16.05 3.72 -0.96
C SER A 312 -16.36 3.34 0.48
N TYR A 313 -17.62 3.53 0.87
CA TYR A 313 -18.14 3.12 2.17
C TYR A 313 -18.93 1.82 2.02
N ASP A 314 -18.90 0.96 3.03
CA ASP A 314 -19.76 -0.23 3.08
C ASP A 314 -21.20 0.13 3.45
N ASP A 315 -21.42 1.25 4.16
CA ASP A 315 -22.74 1.77 4.46
C ASP A 315 -23.39 2.41 3.21
N PRO A 316 -24.49 1.84 2.68
CA PRO A 316 -25.21 2.40 1.53
C PRO A 316 -25.71 3.84 1.75
N ALA A 317 -25.92 4.27 3.00
CA ALA A 317 -26.34 5.64 3.31
C ALA A 317 -25.23 6.67 3.05
N LEU A 318 -23.97 6.23 3.00
CA LEU A 318 -22.80 7.07 2.71
C LEU A 318 -22.32 6.94 1.26
N SER A 319 -23.02 6.15 0.44
CA SER A 319 -22.66 5.90 -0.96
C SER A 319 -22.96 7.10 -1.85
N SER A 320 -22.13 7.32 -2.87
CA SER A 320 -22.40 8.28 -3.93
C SER A 320 -23.24 7.65 -5.07
N LYS A 321 -23.62 8.46 -6.04
CA LYS A 321 -24.29 7.97 -7.28
C LYS A 321 -23.27 7.65 -8.39
N ASN A 322 -21.99 7.82 -8.13
CA ASN A 322 -20.92 7.66 -9.11
C ASN A 322 -20.03 6.47 -8.75
N THR A 323 -19.49 5.84 -9.78
CA THR A 323 -18.32 4.96 -9.67
C THR A 323 -17.09 5.76 -10.07
N ASN A 324 -15.99 5.56 -9.36
CA ASN A 324 -14.71 6.13 -9.75
C ASN A 324 -13.62 5.06 -9.78
N PHE A 325 -12.63 5.27 -10.64
CA PHE A 325 -11.46 4.40 -10.77
C PHE A 325 -10.30 5.18 -11.38
N ALA A 326 -9.07 4.77 -11.08
CA ALA A 326 -7.90 5.33 -11.74
C ALA A 326 -7.66 4.69 -13.11
N LEU A 327 -7.15 5.46 -14.05
CA LEU A 327 -6.48 5.01 -15.25
C LEU A 327 -5.01 5.37 -15.14
N LEU A 328 -4.15 4.35 -15.07
CA LEU A 328 -2.73 4.51 -14.81
C LEU A 328 -1.90 3.92 -15.94
N VAL A 329 -0.89 4.68 -16.35
CA VAL A 329 0.15 4.27 -17.30
C VAL A 329 1.43 4.02 -16.52
N SER A 330 1.94 2.79 -16.57
CA SER A 330 3.21 2.43 -15.92
C SER A 330 4.40 2.91 -16.74
N LYS A 331 5.34 3.57 -16.09
CA LYS A 331 6.60 4.01 -16.69
C LYS A 331 7.78 3.44 -15.94
N HIS A 332 8.64 2.78 -16.72
CA HIS A 332 9.95 2.33 -16.28
C HIS A 332 11.01 3.24 -16.93
N PHE A 333 12.00 3.61 -16.16
CA PHE A 333 13.13 4.38 -16.66
C PHE A 333 14.38 3.51 -16.62
N SER A 334 15.18 3.62 -17.66
CA SER A 334 16.50 3.00 -17.75
C SER A 334 17.58 4.07 -17.53
N ASP A 335 18.80 3.61 -17.24
CA ASP A 335 19.96 4.50 -17.13
C ASP A 335 20.04 5.56 -18.24
N PRO A 336 20.40 6.81 -17.92
CA PRO A 336 20.88 7.29 -16.62
C PRO A 336 19.78 7.75 -15.65
N PHE A 337 18.53 7.45 -15.89
CA PHE A 337 17.38 7.89 -15.09
C PHE A 337 17.16 6.95 -13.91
N HIS A 338 17.30 7.46 -12.68
CA HIS A 338 17.17 6.63 -11.47
C HIS A 338 16.03 7.06 -10.53
N ASP A 339 15.42 8.24 -10.78
CA ASP A 339 14.42 8.81 -9.87
C ASP A 339 13.01 8.83 -10.47
N SER A 340 12.39 7.65 -10.57
CA SER A 340 11.00 7.52 -11.04
C SER A 340 10.02 8.25 -10.13
N ASN A 341 10.26 8.24 -8.82
CA ASN A 341 9.40 8.92 -7.85
C ASN A 341 9.49 10.42 -7.99
N GLY A 342 10.68 10.99 -8.13
CA GLY A 342 10.88 12.43 -8.39
C GLY A 342 10.22 12.88 -9.70
N TYR A 343 10.22 12.03 -10.73
CA TYR A 343 9.46 12.31 -11.96
C TYR A 343 7.95 12.40 -11.67
N GLY A 344 7.39 11.44 -10.95
CA GLY A 344 5.97 11.45 -10.56
C GLY A 344 5.62 12.65 -9.67
N GLU A 345 6.48 12.97 -8.70
CA GLU A 345 6.33 14.14 -7.83
C GLU A 345 6.35 15.45 -8.63
N SER A 346 7.23 15.59 -9.62
CA SER A 346 7.33 16.81 -10.43
C SER A 346 6.04 17.08 -11.21
N ILE A 347 5.40 16.04 -11.75
CA ILE A 347 4.12 16.12 -12.43
C ILE A 347 2.99 16.49 -11.44
N ALA A 348 2.97 15.88 -10.26
CA ALA A 348 2.00 16.20 -9.22
C ALA A 348 2.16 17.65 -8.72
N ARG A 349 3.39 18.14 -8.52
CA ARG A 349 3.67 19.54 -8.18
C ARG A 349 3.21 20.50 -9.26
N LEU A 350 3.39 20.15 -10.54
CA LEU A 350 2.90 20.95 -11.66
C LEU A 350 1.37 21.06 -11.62
N SER A 351 0.66 19.96 -11.36
CA SER A 351 -0.80 19.98 -11.16
C SER A 351 -1.20 20.91 -9.99
N ASN A 352 -0.51 20.80 -8.86
CA ASN A 352 -0.79 21.62 -7.69
C ASN A 352 -0.52 23.11 -7.95
N MET A 353 0.53 23.42 -8.70
CA MET A 353 0.85 24.80 -9.09
C MET A 353 -0.25 25.43 -9.97
N LEU A 354 -0.81 24.66 -10.92
CA LEU A 354 -1.83 25.12 -11.83
C LEU A 354 -3.24 25.13 -11.24
N GLY A 355 -3.55 24.17 -10.38
CA GLY A 355 -4.90 23.96 -9.81
C GLY A 355 -5.05 24.30 -8.33
N GLY A 356 -3.97 24.66 -7.64
CA GLY A 356 -3.98 24.77 -6.18
C GLY A 356 -4.17 23.43 -5.46
N GLY A 357 -4.12 22.32 -6.20
CA GLY A 357 -4.39 20.95 -5.76
C GLY A 357 -4.74 20.07 -6.97
N VAL A 358 -5.85 19.36 -6.88
CA VAL A 358 -6.36 18.50 -7.97
C VAL A 358 -7.09 19.34 -9.02
N ILE A 359 -6.83 19.04 -10.29
CA ILE A 359 -7.53 19.58 -11.45
C ILE A 359 -8.63 18.62 -11.86
N VAL A 360 -9.81 19.15 -12.25
CA VAL A 360 -10.90 18.39 -12.88
C VAL A 360 -11.15 18.89 -14.29
N GLN A 361 -11.33 17.93 -15.23
CA GLN A 361 -11.64 18.22 -16.63
C GLN A 361 -12.69 17.23 -17.13
N ARG A 362 -13.68 17.70 -17.91
CA ARG A 362 -14.60 16.83 -18.63
C ARG A 362 -13.87 16.16 -19.81
N PHE A 363 -14.16 14.90 -20.06
CA PHE A 363 -13.54 14.14 -21.15
C PHE A 363 -13.76 14.81 -22.51
N GLY A 364 -14.98 15.26 -22.81
CA GLY A 364 -15.25 15.97 -24.06
C GLY A 364 -14.52 17.32 -24.21
N ASP A 365 -14.18 18.01 -23.11
CA ASP A 365 -13.34 19.21 -23.18
C ASP A 365 -11.87 18.86 -23.46
N LEU A 366 -11.36 17.78 -22.84
CA LEU A 366 -10.02 17.26 -23.10
C LEU A 366 -9.85 16.89 -24.58
N GLU A 367 -10.78 16.15 -25.16
CA GLU A 367 -10.75 15.75 -26.57
C GLU A 367 -10.74 16.92 -27.53
N ARG A 368 -11.45 18.00 -27.18
CA ARG A 368 -11.46 19.24 -27.96
C ARG A 368 -10.26 20.15 -27.70
N GLY A 369 -9.28 19.70 -26.93
CA GLY A 369 -8.07 20.46 -26.59
C GLY A 369 -8.34 21.75 -25.85
N ARG A 370 -9.32 21.77 -24.96
CA ARG A 370 -9.71 22.97 -24.22
C ARG A 370 -9.92 22.68 -22.74
N ARG A 371 -9.63 23.63 -21.88
CA ARG A 371 -9.89 23.53 -20.44
C ARG A 371 -11.38 23.42 -20.13
N SER A 372 -11.75 22.71 -19.07
CA SER A 372 -13.06 22.84 -18.45
C SER A 372 -13.15 24.14 -17.66
N THR A 373 -14.36 24.70 -17.55
CA THR A 373 -14.66 25.89 -16.75
C THR A 373 -15.66 25.53 -15.68
N VAL A 374 -15.76 26.36 -14.63
CA VAL A 374 -16.75 26.17 -13.55
C VAL A 374 -18.14 25.93 -14.13
N ARG A 375 -18.58 26.80 -15.06
CA ARG A 375 -19.89 26.67 -15.71
C ARG A 375 -20.07 25.31 -16.38
N ARG A 376 -19.08 24.79 -17.14
CA ARG A 376 -19.18 23.49 -17.83
C ARG A 376 -19.25 22.32 -16.85
N ILE A 377 -18.56 22.40 -15.71
CA ILE A 377 -18.66 21.39 -14.65
C ILE A 377 -20.03 21.44 -13.97
N GLU A 378 -20.58 22.63 -13.73
CA GLU A 378 -21.92 22.81 -13.16
C GLU A 378 -23.02 22.36 -14.08
N GLU A 379 -22.86 22.52 -15.40
CA GLU A 379 -23.80 22.08 -16.45
C GLU A 379 -23.64 20.57 -16.77
N SER A 380 -22.60 19.89 -16.26
CA SER A 380 -22.35 18.48 -16.51
C SER A 380 -23.44 17.57 -15.91
N THR A 381 -23.77 16.49 -16.62
CA THR A 381 -24.68 15.44 -16.12
C THR A 381 -24.06 14.64 -14.98
N VAL A 382 -22.73 14.55 -14.92
CA VAL A 382 -21.98 13.93 -13.83
C VAL A 382 -21.69 14.98 -12.77
N ARG A 383 -22.21 14.78 -11.57
CA ARG A 383 -21.94 15.67 -10.43
C ARG A 383 -20.65 15.27 -9.74
N PRO A 384 -19.63 16.15 -9.70
CA PRO A 384 -18.36 15.85 -9.03
C PRO A 384 -18.56 15.53 -7.54
N THR A 385 -17.92 14.45 -7.07
CA THR A 385 -17.89 14.13 -5.64
C THR A 385 -16.73 14.82 -4.90
N LEU A 386 -15.71 15.29 -5.63
CA LEU A 386 -14.63 16.11 -5.10
C LEU A 386 -14.71 17.53 -5.65
N ALA A 387 -14.66 18.51 -4.77
CA ALA A 387 -14.44 19.90 -5.15
C ALA A 387 -12.99 20.07 -5.63
N ALA A 388 -12.79 20.13 -6.95
CA ALA A 388 -11.49 20.30 -7.59
C ALA A 388 -11.52 21.53 -8.53
N THR A 389 -10.35 22.02 -8.93
CA THR A 389 -10.23 23.19 -9.81
C THR A 389 -10.49 22.78 -11.27
N PRO A 390 -11.49 23.34 -11.95
CA PRO A 390 -11.69 23.11 -13.38
C PRO A 390 -10.49 23.62 -14.19
N GLY A 391 -9.89 22.75 -15.00
CA GLY A 391 -8.64 23.09 -15.69
C GLY A 391 -8.41 22.27 -16.97
N ASP A 392 -7.15 22.16 -17.34
CA ASP A 392 -6.66 21.45 -18.51
C ASP A 392 -5.53 20.50 -18.13
N LEU A 393 -5.81 19.21 -18.20
CA LEU A 393 -4.86 18.13 -17.89
C LEU A 393 -3.74 18.00 -18.94
N SER A 394 -3.93 18.55 -20.14
CA SER A 394 -2.91 18.55 -21.18
C SER A 394 -1.71 19.45 -20.84
N LEU A 395 -1.89 20.39 -19.91
CA LEU A 395 -0.81 21.24 -19.38
C LEU A 395 0.03 20.54 -18.31
N VAL A 396 -0.43 19.39 -17.82
CA VAL A 396 0.19 18.66 -16.70
C VAL A 396 0.75 17.31 -17.15
N LEU A 397 -0.10 16.51 -17.77
CA LEU A 397 0.27 15.15 -18.16
C LEU A 397 1.04 15.14 -19.47
N PRO A 398 2.18 14.43 -19.54
CA PRO A 398 2.88 14.21 -20.81
C PRO A 398 1.95 13.63 -21.87
N LYS A 399 2.07 14.12 -23.11
CA LYS A 399 1.22 13.71 -24.22
C LYS A 399 1.08 12.19 -24.37
N ARG A 400 2.16 11.44 -24.19
CA ARG A 400 2.16 9.98 -24.30
C ARG A 400 1.24 9.31 -23.27
N ILE A 401 1.23 9.84 -22.04
CA ILE A 401 0.36 9.35 -20.96
C ILE A 401 -1.10 9.71 -21.27
N LEU A 402 -1.33 10.95 -21.68
CA LEU A 402 -2.67 11.45 -21.97
C LEU A 402 -3.33 10.73 -23.16
N ASP A 403 -2.59 10.54 -24.26
CA ASP A 403 -3.05 9.79 -25.43
C ASP A 403 -3.40 8.34 -25.02
N GLY A 404 -2.58 7.69 -24.17
CA GLY A 404 -2.87 6.34 -23.67
C GLY A 404 -4.15 6.26 -22.83
N ILE A 405 -4.40 7.26 -21.99
CA ILE A 405 -5.63 7.36 -21.18
C ILE A 405 -6.85 7.52 -22.09
N ILE A 406 -6.78 8.38 -23.11
CA ILE A 406 -7.85 8.58 -24.07
C ILE A 406 -8.15 7.27 -24.81
N GLU A 407 -7.13 6.57 -25.32
CA GLU A 407 -7.32 5.27 -25.98
C GLU A 407 -7.98 4.25 -25.04
N MET A 408 -7.60 4.22 -23.75
CA MET A 408 -8.18 3.32 -22.75
C MET A 408 -9.64 3.66 -22.46
N ILE A 409 -10.02 4.93 -22.39
CA ILE A 409 -11.42 5.36 -22.19
C ILE A 409 -12.29 4.84 -23.32
N TYR A 410 -11.87 4.99 -24.57
CA TYR A 410 -12.59 4.42 -25.73
C TYR A 410 -12.60 2.89 -25.74
N ALA A 411 -11.54 2.26 -25.26
CA ALA A 411 -11.51 0.81 -25.14
C ALA A 411 -12.51 0.31 -24.09
N LEU A 412 -12.61 0.98 -22.94
CA LEU A 412 -13.59 0.69 -21.90
C LEU A 412 -15.02 0.96 -22.36
N ASP A 413 -15.25 1.99 -23.15
CA ASP A 413 -16.58 2.32 -23.68
C ASP A 413 -17.21 1.17 -24.48
N ARG A 414 -16.38 0.31 -25.09
CA ARG A 414 -16.86 -0.88 -25.83
C ARG A 414 -17.43 -1.97 -24.92
N ILE A 415 -17.04 -2.01 -23.65
CA ILE A 415 -17.52 -3.00 -22.67
C ILE A 415 -18.45 -2.38 -21.63
N ALA A 416 -18.38 -1.07 -21.45
CA ALA A 416 -19.18 -0.25 -20.54
C ALA A 416 -19.61 1.03 -21.27
N PRO A 417 -20.62 0.96 -22.17
CA PRO A 417 -21.05 2.09 -22.98
C PRO A 417 -21.46 3.29 -22.12
N GLY A 418 -20.93 4.46 -22.47
CA GLY A 418 -21.08 5.70 -21.71
C GLY A 418 -19.80 6.10 -20.95
N THR A 419 -18.76 5.27 -20.97
CA THR A 419 -17.45 5.62 -20.38
C THR A 419 -16.81 6.80 -21.13
N ALA A 420 -16.90 6.85 -22.47
CA ALA A 420 -16.40 7.94 -23.31
C ALA A 420 -17.42 9.09 -23.49
N ASN A 421 -18.33 9.29 -22.53
CA ASN A 421 -19.25 10.41 -22.55
C ASN A 421 -18.52 11.73 -22.34
N ASP A 422 -18.97 12.81 -23.03
CA ASP A 422 -18.42 14.15 -22.89
C ASP A 422 -18.35 14.62 -21.42
N ASP A 423 -19.31 14.18 -20.59
CA ASP A 423 -19.47 14.58 -19.19
C ASP A 423 -18.71 13.68 -18.20
N THR A 424 -18.07 12.61 -18.67
CA THR A 424 -17.16 11.82 -17.82
C THR A 424 -16.08 12.74 -17.26
N LEU A 425 -15.89 12.72 -15.93
CA LEU A 425 -14.95 13.59 -15.23
C LEU A 425 -13.59 12.89 -15.08
N LEU A 426 -12.54 13.64 -15.33
CA LEU A 426 -11.14 13.24 -15.17
C LEU A 426 -10.48 14.15 -14.15
N TYR A 427 -9.95 13.55 -13.09
CA TYR A 427 -9.22 14.29 -12.05
C TYR A 427 -7.73 13.97 -12.17
N GLY A 428 -6.91 14.97 -12.12
CA GLY A 428 -5.46 14.82 -12.22
C GLY A 428 -4.69 15.60 -11.15
N VAL A 429 -3.60 14.98 -10.71
CA VAL A 429 -3.06 13.72 -11.20
C VAL A 429 -3.23 12.62 -10.15
N GLU A 430 -3.41 11.40 -10.59
CA GLU A 430 -3.21 10.23 -9.75
C GLU A 430 -1.81 9.68 -10.00
N VAL A 431 -1.07 9.46 -8.92
CA VAL A 431 0.29 8.91 -8.96
C VAL A 431 0.37 7.73 -7.99
N LYS A 432 0.96 6.63 -8.45
CA LYS A 432 1.37 5.55 -7.55
C LYS A 432 2.89 5.48 -7.55
N PHE A 433 3.44 5.77 -6.40
CA PHE A 433 4.86 5.69 -6.12
C PHE A 433 5.21 4.27 -5.67
N TYR A 434 6.35 3.79 -6.12
CA TYR A 434 6.92 2.52 -5.72
C TYR A 434 8.29 2.75 -5.12
N ASN A 435 8.59 2.06 -4.03
CA ASN A 435 9.91 2.12 -3.43
C ASN A 435 10.96 1.51 -4.37
N MET A 436 12.22 1.90 -4.21
CA MET A 436 13.32 1.25 -4.92
C MET A 436 13.28 -0.25 -4.65
N GLU A 437 13.55 -1.03 -5.68
CA GLU A 437 13.63 -2.48 -5.57
C GLU A 437 14.98 -2.87 -4.98
N VAL A 438 14.95 -3.48 -3.82
CA VAL A 438 16.14 -3.99 -3.13
C VAL A 438 16.62 -5.27 -3.83
N GLN A 439 17.92 -5.39 -4.09
CA GLN A 439 18.47 -6.62 -4.66
C GLN A 439 18.47 -7.74 -3.60
N LEU A 440 17.73 -8.80 -3.86
CA LEU A 440 17.49 -9.92 -2.97
C LEU A 440 17.82 -11.24 -3.69
N ASP A 441 18.10 -12.27 -2.92
CA ASP A 441 18.17 -13.67 -3.41
C ASP A 441 16.76 -14.31 -3.44
N ASP A 442 16.71 -15.58 -3.80
CA ASP A 442 15.48 -16.38 -3.87
C ASP A 442 14.75 -16.54 -2.52
N LYS A 443 15.43 -16.29 -1.39
CA LYS A 443 14.86 -16.31 -0.03
C LYS A 443 14.46 -14.94 0.48
N LEU A 444 14.50 -13.91 -0.35
CA LEU A 444 14.34 -12.51 0.02
C LEU A 444 15.41 -12.01 1.03
N CYS A 445 16.58 -12.65 1.03
CA CYS A 445 17.75 -12.26 1.81
C CYS A 445 18.60 -11.27 1.00
N THR A 446 19.17 -10.29 1.67
CA THR A 446 20.13 -9.35 1.07
C THR A 446 21.52 -9.99 0.96
N ARG A 447 22.48 -9.23 0.40
CA ARG A 447 23.89 -9.61 0.42
C ARG A 447 24.47 -9.81 1.85
N CYS A 448 23.78 -9.31 2.89
CA CYS A 448 24.12 -9.52 4.28
C CYS A 448 23.38 -10.75 4.80
N PRO A 449 24.03 -11.92 4.99
CA PRO A 449 23.37 -13.16 5.34
C PRO A 449 22.57 -13.04 6.64
N GLY A 450 21.27 -13.36 6.57
CA GLY A 450 20.35 -13.22 7.70
C GLY A 450 19.63 -11.86 7.80
N LEU A 451 19.87 -10.94 6.86
CA LEU A 451 19.10 -9.71 6.69
C LEU A 451 18.11 -9.87 5.54
N TYR A 452 16.84 -9.91 5.86
CA TYR A 452 15.74 -10.08 4.91
C TYR A 452 14.99 -8.77 4.73
N VAL A 453 14.50 -8.50 3.51
CA VAL A 453 13.72 -7.29 3.23
C VAL A 453 12.41 -7.69 2.55
N ILE A 454 11.30 -7.28 3.16
CA ILE A 454 9.94 -7.62 2.72
C ILE A 454 9.01 -6.40 2.82
N GLY A 455 7.78 -6.58 2.40
CA GLY A 455 6.78 -5.51 2.43
C GLY A 455 7.04 -4.45 1.37
N ASP A 456 6.31 -3.35 1.47
CA ASP A 456 6.34 -2.25 0.50
C ASP A 456 7.74 -1.60 0.39
N GLY A 457 8.49 -1.58 1.51
CA GLY A 457 9.86 -1.04 1.57
C GLY A 457 10.89 -1.83 0.75
N SER A 458 10.59 -3.09 0.39
CA SER A 458 11.45 -3.90 -0.49
C SER A 458 11.38 -3.50 -1.95
N GLY A 459 10.33 -2.78 -2.36
CA GLY A 459 9.99 -2.55 -3.77
C GLY A 459 9.45 -3.80 -4.50
N VAL A 460 9.36 -4.93 -3.81
CA VAL A 460 8.92 -6.23 -4.37
C VAL A 460 7.44 -6.48 -4.15
N THR A 461 6.89 -6.06 -3.00
CA THR A 461 5.48 -6.30 -2.63
C THR A 461 4.75 -5.00 -2.32
N HIS A 462 3.51 -4.86 -2.82
CA HIS A 462 2.76 -3.60 -2.78
C HIS A 462 1.30 -3.77 -2.35
N SER A 463 0.90 -4.97 -1.92
CA SER A 463 -0.45 -5.27 -1.44
C SER A 463 -0.43 -5.99 -0.11
N LEU A 464 -1.56 -6.00 0.59
CA LEU A 464 -1.70 -6.70 1.88
C LEU A 464 -1.33 -8.18 1.74
N SER A 465 -1.86 -8.86 0.72
CA SER A 465 -1.60 -10.29 0.50
C SER A 465 -0.13 -10.59 0.21
N HIS A 466 0.47 -9.86 -0.73
CA HIS A 466 1.88 -10.08 -1.09
C HIS A 466 2.83 -9.75 0.07
N ALA A 467 2.58 -8.66 0.79
CA ALA A 467 3.37 -8.32 1.97
C ALA A 467 3.26 -9.39 3.07
N SER A 468 2.04 -9.85 3.38
CA SER A 468 1.81 -10.94 4.33
C SER A 468 2.45 -12.25 3.88
N ALA A 469 2.27 -12.61 2.61
CA ALA A 469 2.83 -13.83 2.01
C ALA A 469 4.37 -13.82 2.03
N SER A 470 5.00 -12.66 1.75
CA SER A 470 6.46 -12.53 1.86
C SER A 470 6.95 -12.71 3.29
N GLY A 471 6.17 -12.25 4.28
CA GLY A 471 6.44 -12.49 5.69
C GLY A 471 6.43 -13.97 6.07
N VAL A 472 5.41 -14.70 5.62
CA VAL A 472 5.34 -16.17 5.79
C VAL A 472 6.50 -16.85 5.10
N TYR A 473 6.83 -16.43 3.87
CA TYR A 473 7.90 -17.01 3.08
C TYR A 473 9.27 -16.91 3.76
N VAL A 474 9.62 -15.70 4.21
CA VAL A 474 10.89 -15.46 4.94
C VAL A 474 10.93 -16.20 6.27
N ALA A 475 9.82 -16.21 7.02
CA ALA A 475 9.77 -16.94 8.28
C ALA A 475 10.04 -18.43 8.10
N ARG A 476 9.48 -19.05 7.05
CA ARG A 476 9.77 -20.47 6.70
C ARG A 476 11.22 -20.68 6.32
N SER A 477 11.79 -19.78 5.52
CA SER A 477 13.22 -19.86 5.15
C SER A 477 14.12 -19.79 6.38
N ILE A 478 13.82 -18.93 7.36
CA ILE A 478 14.56 -18.84 8.62
C ILE A 478 14.45 -20.14 9.43
N LEU A 479 13.26 -20.74 9.49
CA LEU A 479 13.02 -21.99 10.22
C LEU A 479 13.70 -23.21 9.59
N GLU A 480 13.92 -23.20 8.28
CA GLU A 480 14.64 -24.26 7.55
C GLU A 480 16.16 -24.17 7.74
N GLU A 481 16.70 -23.00 8.11
CA GLU A 481 18.13 -22.79 8.34
C GLU A 481 18.56 -23.08 9.78
N GLY A 482 17.66 -23.18 10.72
CA GLY A 482 17.91 -23.40 12.15
C GLY A 482 17.47 -24.74 12.63
#